data_3a22fdb82e12efa20e3ca33e0206ce46
#
_entry.id   3a22fdb82e12efa20e3ca33e0206ce46
#
_cell.length_a   1.000
_cell.length_b   1.000
_cell.length_c   1.000
_cell.angle_alpha   90.00
_cell.angle_beta   90.00
_cell.angle_gamma   90.00
#
_symmetry.space_group_name_H-M   'P 1'
#
loop_
_entity.id
_entity.type
_entity.pdbx_description
1 polymer ?
#
loop_
_entity_poly.entity_id
_entity_poly.type
_entity_poly.pdbx_seq_one_letter_code
_entity_poly.pdbx_strand_id
1 'polypeptide(L)'
;LVMIQYWLNEVTVGGEVYNKKKFNSDSLYAKHFANTNIMTYIINHQDSNEGNLLTSTDEKNPRVFTVDNGVTFSSPKSNRGAKWKYIRVKRLPKKTIDRLSSLTSEQLHEKMGVIAQFEFADGDIKSVDPTKNINPNKGVRQEGNVIQLGLTAKEIKAVEKKINYILKQNKKGKYELF
;
A
#
# COMPACT_ATOMS: atom_id res chain seq x y z
N LEU A 1 -18.85 -17.28 7.35
CA LEU A 1 -17.87 -16.15 7.31
C LEU A 1 -16.58 -16.65 7.95
N VAL A 2 -15.46 -16.61 7.23
CA VAL A 2 -14.15 -17.01 7.75
C VAL A 2 -13.28 -15.76 7.83
N MET A 3 -12.64 -15.53 8.99
CA MET A 3 -11.63 -14.49 9.17
C MET A 3 -10.26 -15.17 9.25
N ILE A 4 -9.33 -14.77 8.37
CA ILE A 4 -7.95 -15.20 8.43
C ILE A 4 -7.14 -14.06 9.04
N GLN A 5 -6.50 -14.30 10.18
CA GLN A 5 -5.65 -13.35 10.86
C GLN A 5 -4.22 -13.88 10.90
N TYR A 6 -3.27 -13.11 10.35
CA TYR A 6 -1.85 -13.40 10.46
C TYR A 6 -1.28 -12.68 11.69
N TRP A 7 -0.69 -13.44 12.60
CA TRP A 7 -0.09 -12.88 13.81
C TRP A 7 1.39 -12.54 13.57
N LEU A 8 1.77 -11.29 13.81
CA LEU A 8 3.14 -10.85 13.75
C LEU A 8 3.79 -10.97 15.12
N ASN A 9 4.86 -11.75 15.22
CA ASN A 9 5.69 -11.83 16.43
C ASN A 9 6.76 -10.72 16.42
N GLU A 10 7.31 -10.43 17.60
CA GLU A 10 8.43 -9.49 17.77
C GLU A 10 8.14 -8.10 17.19
N VAL A 11 6.93 -7.62 17.38
CA VAL A 11 6.52 -6.27 17.01
C VAL A 11 5.95 -5.53 18.22
N THR A 12 6.13 -4.24 18.26
CA THR A 12 5.53 -3.35 19.25
C THR A 12 4.59 -2.36 18.58
N VAL A 13 3.53 -2.02 19.30
CA VAL A 13 2.52 -1.02 18.93
C VAL A 13 2.78 0.24 19.74
N GLY A 14 2.68 1.37 19.10
CA GLY A 14 2.77 2.67 19.80
C GLY A 14 4.19 3.15 20.05
N GLY A 15 4.29 4.32 20.61
CA GLY A 15 5.51 5.08 20.72
C GLY A 15 5.72 5.96 19.47
N GLU A 16 6.84 6.62 19.38
CA GLU A 16 7.16 7.42 18.19
C GLU A 16 7.36 6.47 17.00
N VAL A 17 6.30 6.30 16.22
CA VAL A 17 6.35 5.52 14.98
C VAL A 17 7.48 6.00 14.07
N TYR A 18 7.79 7.29 14.09
CA TYR A 18 8.92 7.89 13.39
C TYR A 18 10.02 8.31 14.36
N ASN A 19 11.02 7.47 14.51
CA ASN A 19 12.23 7.82 15.25
C ASN A 19 13.25 8.50 14.31
N LYS A 20 13.31 9.84 14.37
CA LYS A 20 14.20 10.64 13.52
C LYS A 20 15.67 10.30 13.72
N LYS A 21 16.10 10.02 14.96
CA LYS A 21 17.49 9.63 15.25
C LYS A 21 17.82 8.31 14.57
N LYS A 22 16.99 7.29 14.76
CA LYS A 22 17.14 5.97 14.13
C LYS A 22 17.06 6.07 12.60
N PHE A 23 16.16 6.89 12.05
CA PHE A 23 16.04 7.11 10.60
C PHE A 23 17.32 7.69 9.98
N ASN A 24 18.07 8.50 10.73
CA ASN A 24 19.31 9.09 10.24
C ASN A 24 20.52 8.18 10.42
N SER A 25 20.52 7.29 11.42
CA SER A 25 21.68 6.46 11.78
C SER A 25 21.60 5.01 11.30
N ASP A 26 20.39 4.50 11.01
CA ASP A 26 20.13 3.12 10.61
C ASP A 26 19.51 3.09 9.22
N SER A 27 20.30 2.68 8.22
CA SER A 27 19.87 2.64 6.81
C SER A 27 18.76 1.63 6.54
N LEU A 28 18.71 0.51 7.29
CA LEU A 28 17.70 -0.52 7.14
C LEU A 28 16.35 -0.03 7.68
N TYR A 29 16.35 0.55 8.86
CA TYR A 29 15.16 1.20 9.41
C TYR A 29 14.67 2.33 8.49
N ALA A 30 15.57 3.19 8.01
CA ALA A 30 15.23 4.28 7.11
C ALA A 30 14.55 3.77 5.82
N LYS A 31 15.09 2.70 5.24
CA LYS A 31 14.52 2.05 4.05
C LYS A 31 13.12 1.50 4.31
N HIS A 32 12.92 0.75 5.41
CA HIS A 32 11.61 0.20 5.73
C HIS A 32 10.60 1.29 6.02
N PHE A 33 10.97 2.28 6.85
CA PHE A 33 10.08 3.38 7.18
C PHE A 33 9.69 4.22 5.95
N ALA A 34 10.65 4.58 5.10
CA ALA A 34 10.39 5.35 3.90
C ALA A 34 9.49 4.57 2.92
N ASN A 35 9.71 3.27 2.73
CA ASN A 35 8.88 2.43 1.87
C ASN A 35 7.44 2.33 2.42
N THR A 36 7.28 2.13 3.72
CA THR A 36 5.96 2.11 4.37
C THR A 36 5.26 3.45 4.17
N ASN A 37 5.96 4.57 4.34
CA ASN A 37 5.37 5.90 4.14
C ASN A 37 5.03 6.18 2.66
N ILE A 38 5.84 5.73 1.71
CA ILE A 38 5.50 5.79 0.28
C ILE A 38 4.23 4.98 0.01
N MET A 39 4.14 3.76 0.52
CA MET A 39 2.98 2.89 0.33
C MET A 39 1.71 3.53 0.92
N THR A 40 1.73 3.96 2.18
CA THR A 40 0.58 4.58 2.84
C THR A 40 0.13 5.86 2.14
N TYR A 41 1.09 6.63 1.59
CA TYR A 41 0.78 7.78 0.74
C TYR A 41 0.06 7.36 -0.55
N ILE A 42 0.59 6.36 -1.27
CA ILE A 42 0.04 5.92 -2.56
C ILE A 42 -1.38 5.38 -2.40
N ILE A 43 -1.62 4.53 -1.40
CA ILE A 43 -2.94 3.94 -1.14
C ILE A 43 -3.91 4.92 -0.46
N ASN A 44 -3.48 6.15 -0.16
CA ASN A 44 -4.30 7.14 0.53
C ASN A 44 -4.81 6.67 1.91
N HIS A 45 -3.90 6.11 2.71
CA HIS A 45 -4.24 5.60 4.04
C HIS A 45 -4.82 6.70 4.94
N GLN A 46 -6.04 6.53 5.42
CA GLN A 46 -6.78 7.57 6.15
C GLN A 46 -6.94 7.28 7.65
N ASP A 47 -6.51 6.11 8.09
CA ASP A 47 -6.49 5.78 9.51
C ASP A 47 -5.06 5.83 10.04
N SER A 48 -4.67 6.99 10.56
CA SER A 48 -3.35 7.23 11.14
C SER A 48 -3.32 6.97 12.65
N ASN A 49 -4.16 6.06 13.12
CA ASN A 49 -4.05 5.57 14.49
C ASN A 49 -2.64 4.98 14.68
N GLU A 50 -1.98 5.37 15.76
CA GLU A 50 -0.62 4.90 16.08
C GLU A 50 -0.58 3.37 16.25
N GLY A 51 -1.69 2.76 16.65
CA GLY A 51 -1.86 1.30 16.70
C GLY A 51 -1.78 0.59 15.34
N ASN A 52 -1.97 1.32 14.23
CA ASN A 52 -1.92 0.76 12.88
C ASN A 52 -0.50 0.74 12.29
N LEU A 53 0.49 1.17 13.05
CA LEU A 53 1.90 1.08 12.68
C LEU A 53 2.65 0.30 13.73
N LEU A 54 3.27 -0.77 13.27
CA LEU A 54 4.05 -1.67 14.10
C LEU A 54 5.53 -1.55 13.73
N THR A 55 6.37 -1.64 14.74
CA THR A 55 7.83 -1.70 14.58
C THR A 55 8.37 -3.01 15.12
N SER A 56 9.31 -3.63 14.41
CA SER A 56 10.03 -4.79 14.91
C SER A 56 10.78 -4.45 16.19
N THR A 57 10.74 -5.34 17.17
CA THR A 57 11.58 -5.32 18.38
C THR A 57 12.97 -5.89 18.12
N ASP A 58 13.18 -6.57 16.99
CA ASP A 58 14.50 -7.04 16.56
C ASP A 58 15.35 -5.85 16.07
N GLU A 59 16.34 -5.46 16.86
CA GLU A 59 17.26 -4.38 16.53
C GLU A 59 18.14 -4.66 15.31
N LYS A 60 18.41 -5.94 15.02
CA LYS A 60 19.21 -6.36 13.86
C LYS A 60 18.40 -6.35 12.56
N ASN A 61 17.06 -6.37 12.67
CA ASN A 61 16.16 -6.38 11.52
C ASN A 61 14.99 -5.40 11.75
N PRO A 62 15.28 -4.10 11.85
CA PRO A 62 14.29 -3.09 12.17
C PRO A 62 13.31 -2.91 11.02
N ARG A 63 12.15 -3.55 11.11
CA ARG A 63 11.06 -3.44 10.13
C ARG A 63 9.97 -2.52 10.64
N VAL A 64 9.28 -1.91 9.71
CA VAL A 64 8.07 -1.11 9.97
C VAL A 64 6.94 -1.70 9.15
N PHE A 65 5.81 -1.93 9.78
CA PHE A 65 4.62 -2.49 9.16
C PHE A 65 3.45 -1.53 9.31
N THR A 66 2.53 -1.57 8.36
CA THR A 66 1.21 -0.99 8.51
C THR A 66 0.17 -2.10 8.52
N VAL A 67 -0.76 -2.01 9.45
CA VAL A 67 -1.89 -2.94 9.59
C VAL A 67 -3.19 -2.15 9.47
N ASP A 68 -4.32 -2.86 9.40
CA ASP A 68 -5.65 -2.27 9.25
C ASP A 68 -5.74 -1.25 8.10
N ASN A 69 -5.35 -1.69 6.91
CA ASN A 69 -5.37 -0.87 5.71
C ASN A 69 -6.79 -0.75 5.08
N GLY A 70 -7.85 -1.10 5.80
CA GLY A 70 -9.22 -1.08 5.30
C GLY A 70 -9.73 0.31 4.92
N VAL A 71 -9.18 1.38 5.51
CA VAL A 71 -9.54 2.78 5.21
C VAL A 71 -8.54 3.39 4.24
N THR A 72 -8.57 2.91 2.99
CA THR A 72 -7.64 3.30 1.93
C THR A 72 -8.38 3.62 0.62
N PHE A 73 -7.63 4.06 -0.39
CA PHE A 73 -8.12 4.39 -1.74
C PHE A 73 -9.30 5.36 -1.73
N SER A 74 -10.47 4.92 -2.17
CA SER A 74 -11.72 5.70 -2.22
C SER A 74 -12.65 5.46 -1.02
N SER A 75 -12.20 4.73 0.00
CA SER A 75 -12.97 4.51 1.23
C SER A 75 -13.49 5.81 1.83
N PRO A 76 -14.61 5.79 2.57
CA PRO A 76 -15.10 6.95 3.29
C PRO A 76 -14.01 7.59 4.14
N LYS A 77 -14.02 8.92 4.26
CA LYS A 77 -13.04 9.64 5.07
C LYS A 77 -13.13 9.17 6.52
N SER A 78 -11.99 8.79 7.09
CA SER A 78 -11.86 8.52 8.51
C SER A 78 -11.50 9.81 9.24
N ASN A 79 -12.11 10.04 10.40
CA ASN A 79 -11.75 11.13 11.31
C ASN A 79 -10.60 10.75 12.28
N ARG A 80 -10.05 9.55 12.15
CA ARG A 80 -9.01 8.99 13.05
C ARG A 80 -7.60 9.50 12.74
N GLY A 81 -7.50 10.54 11.94
CA GLY A 81 -6.24 11.13 11.52
C GLY A 81 -5.84 10.68 10.12
N ALA A 82 -5.01 11.47 9.48
CA ALA A 82 -4.61 11.25 8.10
C ALA A 82 -3.13 11.58 7.88
N LYS A 83 -2.30 11.38 8.92
CA LYS A 83 -0.88 11.73 8.90
C LYS A 83 -0.12 10.95 7.83
N TRP A 84 -0.52 9.69 7.58
CA TRP A 84 0.15 8.77 6.67
C TRP A 84 -0.22 8.94 5.20
N LYS A 85 -1.23 9.74 4.90
CA LYS A 85 -1.54 10.10 3.51
C LYS A 85 -0.57 11.15 2.91
N TYR A 86 0.46 11.57 3.65
CA TYR A 86 1.49 12.49 3.20
C TYR A 86 2.87 11.83 3.25
N ILE A 87 3.77 12.24 2.35
CA ILE A 87 5.19 11.89 2.47
C ILE A 87 5.79 12.74 3.59
N ARG A 88 6.23 12.10 4.65
CA ARG A 88 6.72 12.73 5.88
C ARG A 88 8.24 12.75 5.97
N VAL A 89 8.91 11.91 5.20
CA VAL A 89 10.37 11.81 5.19
C VAL A 89 10.96 12.58 4.00
N LYS A 90 12.16 13.10 4.18
CA LYS A 90 12.88 13.85 3.12
C LYS A 90 13.88 12.98 2.35
N ARG A 91 14.16 11.77 2.85
CA ARG A 91 15.08 10.81 2.21
C ARG A 91 14.27 9.60 1.75
N LEU A 92 14.46 9.20 0.50
CA LEU A 92 13.73 8.08 -0.11
C LEU A 92 14.70 7.05 -0.71
N PRO A 93 14.40 5.73 -0.64
CA PRO A 93 15.25 4.72 -1.23
C PRO A 93 15.28 4.85 -2.75
N LYS A 94 16.48 5.02 -3.32
CA LYS A 94 16.69 5.15 -4.77
C LYS A 94 16.04 4.01 -5.54
N LYS A 95 16.27 2.76 -5.10
CA LYS A 95 15.69 1.56 -5.74
C LYS A 95 14.15 1.61 -5.82
N THR A 96 13.49 2.20 -4.82
CA THR A 96 12.03 2.34 -4.82
C THR A 96 11.59 3.41 -5.82
N ILE A 97 12.28 4.54 -5.86
CA ILE A 97 12.00 5.60 -6.83
C ILE A 97 12.22 5.12 -8.27
N ASP A 98 13.31 4.38 -8.52
CA ASP A 98 13.59 3.80 -9.84
C ASP A 98 12.46 2.83 -10.27
N ARG A 99 11.98 1.97 -9.34
CA ARG A 99 10.84 1.08 -9.60
C ARG A 99 9.55 1.84 -9.88
N LEU A 100 9.26 2.88 -9.12
CA LEU A 100 8.07 3.71 -9.37
C LEU A 100 8.14 4.40 -10.72
N SER A 101 9.34 4.82 -11.15
CA SER A 101 9.53 5.49 -12.44
C SER A 101 9.40 4.55 -13.64
N SER A 102 9.57 3.24 -13.46
CA SER A 102 9.41 2.24 -14.51
C SER A 102 7.98 1.70 -14.65
N LEU A 103 7.07 2.04 -13.73
CA LEU A 103 5.69 1.58 -13.80
C LEU A 103 4.92 2.36 -14.87
N THR A 104 4.27 1.63 -15.77
CA THR A 104 3.34 2.20 -16.75
C THR A 104 1.90 2.15 -16.26
N SER A 105 1.02 2.94 -16.88
CA SER A 105 -0.42 2.92 -16.59
C SER A 105 -1.02 1.54 -16.86
N GLU A 106 -0.60 0.90 -17.97
CA GLU A 106 -1.06 -0.43 -18.35
C GLU A 106 -0.69 -1.46 -17.29
N GLN A 107 0.55 -1.44 -16.80
CA GLN A 107 1.01 -2.34 -15.74
C GLN A 107 0.24 -2.14 -14.42
N LEU A 108 -0.11 -0.90 -14.08
CA LEU A 108 -0.95 -0.63 -12.92
C LEU A 108 -2.36 -1.22 -13.10
N HIS A 109 -2.97 -1.03 -14.27
CA HIS A 109 -4.27 -1.61 -14.58
C HIS A 109 -4.25 -3.15 -14.61
N GLU A 110 -3.24 -3.75 -15.20
CA GLU A 110 -3.06 -5.20 -15.24
C GLU A 110 -2.94 -5.80 -13.83
N LYS A 111 -2.07 -5.23 -12.99
CA LYS A 111 -1.76 -5.80 -11.68
C LYS A 111 -2.77 -5.46 -10.57
N MET A 112 -3.49 -4.36 -10.70
CA MET A 112 -4.41 -3.88 -9.65
C MET A 112 -5.87 -3.95 -10.08
N GLY A 113 -6.14 -4.10 -11.35
CA GLY A 113 -7.49 -4.15 -11.90
C GLY A 113 -8.23 -5.44 -11.55
N VAL A 114 -7.57 -6.58 -11.62
CA VAL A 114 -8.07 -7.87 -11.11
C VAL A 114 -7.01 -8.48 -10.21
N ILE A 115 -7.22 -8.43 -8.90
CA ILE A 115 -6.28 -8.93 -7.89
C ILE A 115 -6.56 -10.40 -7.57
N ALA A 116 -7.84 -10.78 -7.60
CA ALA A 116 -8.27 -12.16 -7.38
C ALA A 116 -9.51 -12.46 -8.22
N GLN A 117 -9.60 -13.70 -8.67
CA GLN A 117 -10.76 -14.24 -9.39
C GLN A 117 -11.18 -15.56 -8.77
N PHE A 118 -12.49 -15.76 -8.69
CA PHE A 118 -13.10 -16.97 -8.19
C PHE A 118 -14.18 -17.44 -9.17
N GLU A 119 -14.35 -18.76 -9.24
CA GLU A 119 -15.41 -19.40 -9.99
C GLU A 119 -16.26 -20.28 -9.07
N PHE A 120 -17.57 -20.21 -9.26
CA PHE A 120 -18.52 -21.11 -8.61
C PHE A 120 -18.74 -22.32 -9.53
N ALA A 121 -18.37 -23.51 -9.06
CA ALA A 121 -18.59 -24.76 -9.77
C ALA A 121 -18.96 -25.85 -8.76
N ASP A 122 -20.00 -26.63 -9.05
CA ASP A 122 -20.42 -27.79 -8.26
C ASP A 122 -20.70 -27.50 -6.77
N GLY A 123 -21.17 -26.29 -6.46
CA GLY A 123 -21.42 -25.85 -5.09
C GLY A 123 -20.19 -25.31 -4.34
N ASP A 124 -19.01 -25.33 -4.97
CA ASP A 124 -17.76 -24.86 -4.41
C ASP A 124 -17.29 -23.54 -5.04
N ILE A 125 -16.44 -22.83 -4.29
CA ILE A 125 -15.74 -21.62 -4.75
C ILE A 125 -14.28 -21.99 -4.98
N LYS A 126 -13.82 -21.85 -6.23
CA LYS A 126 -12.43 -22.12 -6.62
C LYS A 126 -11.72 -20.82 -6.97
N SER A 127 -10.51 -20.62 -6.44
CA SER A 127 -9.62 -19.56 -6.89
C SER A 127 -9.03 -19.94 -8.24
N VAL A 128 -9.08 -19.03 -9.21
CA VAL A 128 -8.55 -19.22 -10.57
C VAL A 128 -7.67 -18.02 -10.95
N ASP A 129 -6.85 -18.19 -11.96
CA ASP A 129 -6.01 -17.11 -12.47
C ASP A 129 -6.85 -15.97 -13.02
N PRO A 130 -6.51 -14.71 -12.71
CA PRO A 130 -7.24 -13.55 -13.17
C PRO A 130 -7.29 -13.46 -14.70
N THR A 131 -8.49 -13.28 -15.22
CA THR A 131 -8.75 -13.02 -16.65
C THR A 131 -8.94 -11.54 -16.92
N LYS A 132 -9.40 -11.20 -18.12
CA LYS A 132 -9.75 -9.82 -18.48
C LYS A 132 -10.77 -9.24 -17.50
N ASN A 133 -10.54 -8.00 -17.09
CA ASN A 133 -11.41 -7.26 -16.17
C ASN A 133 -12.83 -7.13 -16.74
N ILE A 134 -13.82 -7.73 -16.06
CA ILE A 134 -15.23 -7.76 -16.48
C ILE A 134 -15.81 -6.34 -16.46
N ASN A 135 -15.54 -5.57 -15.39
CA ASN A 135 -16.04 -4.21 -15.24
C ASN A 135 -15.05 -3.33 -14.46
N PRO A 136 -14.23 -2.52 -15.13
CA PRO A 136 -13.22 -1.70 -14.49
C PRO A 136 -13.77 -0.58 -13.57
N ASN A 137 -15.07 -0.37 -13.55
CA ASN A 137 -15.69 0.67 -12.71
C ASN A 137 -16.17 0.15 -11.36
N LYS A 138 -16.08 -1.17 -11.12
CA LYS A 138 -16.50 -1.80 -9.86
C LYS A 138 -15.29 -2.50 -9.20
N GLY A 139 -15.24 -2.48 -7.87
CA GLY A 139 -14.22 -3.19 -7.09
C GLY A 139 -14.53 -4.69 -6.95
N VAL A 140 -15.81 -5.03 -6.80
CA VAL A 140 -16.33 -6.40 -6.86
C VAL A 140 -17.18 -6.52 -8.12
N ARG A 141 -16.90 -7.53 -8.92
CA ARG A 141 -17.51 -7.77 -10.24
C ARG A 141 -18.01 -9.20 -10.30
N GLN A 142 -19.16 -9.37 -10.91
CA GLN A 142 -19.73 -10.70 -11.13
C GLN A 142 -20.27 -10.80 -12.56
N GLU A 143 -19.97 -11.90 -13.22
CA GLU A 143 -20.53 -12.26 -14.52
C GLU A 143 -20.68 -13.78 -14.56
N GLY A 144 -21.93 -14.26 -14.67
CA GLY A 144 -22.24 -15.67 -14.54
C GLY A 144 -21.77 -16.24 -13.21
N ASN A 145 -20.94 -17.29 -13.29
CA ASN A 145 -20.31 -17.95 -12.13
C ASN A 145 -18.96 -17.33 -11.72
N VAL A 146 -18.50 -16.27 -12.39
CA VAL A 146 -17.20 -15.64 -12.12
C VAL A 146 -17.36 -14.43 -11.21
N ILE A 147 -16.53 -14.35 -10.17
CA ILE A 147 -16.36 -13.17 -9.33
C ILE A 147 -14.92 -12.67 -9.42
N GLN A 148 -14.75 -11.39 -9.69
CA GLN A 148 -13.46 -10.71 -9.66
C GLN A 148 -13.41 -9.65 -8.56
N LEU A 149 -12.26 -9.55 -7.90
CA LEU A 149 -11.93 -8.52 -6.91
C LEU A 149 -10.74 -7.71 -7.42
N GLY A 150 -10.79 -6.39 -7.27
CA GLY A 150 -9.69 -5.53 -7.65
C GLY A 150 -10.03 -4.06 -7.50
N LEU A 151 -9.10 -3.18 -7.83
CA LEU A 151 -9.34 -1.75 -7.79
C LEU A 151 -10.15 -1.30 -9.02
N THR A 152 -10.94 -0.25 -8.81
CA THR A 152 -11.61 0.44 -9.91
C THR A 152 -10.61 1.25 -10.73
N ALA A 153 -10.93 1.54 -11.99
CA ALA A 153 -10.12 2.41 -12.85
C ALA A 153 -9.89 3.80 -12.20
N LYS A 154 -10.88 4.32 -11.47
CA LYS A 154 -10.75 5.59 -10.72
C LYS A 154 -9.72 5.51 -9.61
N GLU A 155 -9.68 4.41 -8.86
CA GLU A 155 -8.71 4.18 -7.78
C GLU A 155 -7.31 3.99 -8.34
N ILE A 156 -7.15 3.22 -9.42
CA ILE A 156 -5.86 3.04 -10.12
C ILE A 156 -5.34 4.39 -10.62
N LYS A 157 -6.18 5.21 -11.23
CA LYS A 157 -5.81 6.57 -11.65
C LYS A 157 -5.40 7.47 -10.49
N ALA A 158 -5.99 7.27 -9.29
CA ALA A 158 -5.58 8.00 -8.09
C ALA A 158 -4.21 7.54 -7.59
N VAL A 159 -3.92 6.24 -7.63
CA VAL A 159 -2.58 5.66 -7.37
C VAL A 159 -1.54 6.26 -8.32
N GLU A 160 -1.81 6.23 -9.64
CA GLU A 160 -0.93 6.78 -10.66
C GLU A 160 -0.60 8.27 -10.42
N LYS A 161 -1.62 9.07 -10.11
CA LYS A 161 -1.42 10.51 -9.78
C LYS A 161 -0.48 10.70 -8.59
N LYS A 162 -0.57 9.85 -7.57
CA LYS A 162 0.28 9.95 -6.39
C LYS A 162 1.71 9.50 -6.69
N ILE A 163 1.91 8.45 -7.48
CA ILE A 163 3.22 8.04 -7.97
C ILE A 163 3.85 9.20 -8.76
N ASN A 164 3.15 9.75 -9.73
CA ASN A 164 3.62 10.87 -10.54
C ASN A 164 3.96 12.11 -9.70
N TYR A 165 3.20 12.37 -8.63
CA TYR A 165 3.52 13.44 -7.70
C TYR A 165 4.86 13.21 -6.99
N ILE A 166 5.10 12.00 -6.44
CA ILE A 166 6.40 11.67 -5.81
C ILE A 166 7.55 11.89 -6.81
N LEU A 167 7.43 11.34 -8.01
CA LEU A 167 8.46 11.45 -9.05
C LEU A 167 8.70 12.91 -9.45
N LYS A 168 7.64 13.71 -9.59
CA LYS A 168 7.75 15.15 -9.87
C LYS A 168 8.45 15.91 -8.73
N GLN A 169 8.14 15.59 -7.46
CA GLN A 169 8.81 16.24 -6.32
C GLN A 169 10.28 15.82 -6.24
N ASN A 170 10.58 14.54 -6.54
CA ASN A 170 11.95 14.06 -6.59
C ASN A 170 12.78 14.80 -7.68
N LYS A 171 12.24 14.94 -8.90
CA LYS A 171 12.89 15.74 -9.98
C LYS A 171 13.15 17.21 -9.59
N LYS A 172 12.36 17.75 -8.66
CA LYS A 172 12.54 19.11 -8.12
C LYS A 172 13.55 19.17 -6.94
N GLY A 173 14.23 18.07 -6.64
CA GLY A 173 15.19 18.02 -5.54
C GLY A 173 14.55 18.09 -4.14
N LYS A 174 13.26 17.77 -4.00
CA LYS A 174 12.56 17.77 -2.71
C LYS A 174 12.97 16.61 -1.80
N TYR A 175 13.53 15.55 -2.38
CA TYR A 175 13.95 14.35 -1.67
C TYR A 175 15.42 14.05 -1.95
N GLU A 176 16.14 13.68 -0.91
CA GLU A 176 17.46 13.05 -1.00
C GLU A 176 17.26 11.56 -1.28
N LEU A 177 18.02 10.98 -2.19
CA LEU A 177 17.98 9.54 -2.50
C LEU A 177 19.13 8.81 -1.81
N PHE A 178 18.83 7.60 -1.26
CA PHE A 178 19.81 6.74 -0.63
C PHE A 178 19.61 5.27 -1.01
#